data_9183ff7a9b1165ea50235c185f099ad3
#
_entry.id   9183ff7a9b1165ea50235c185f099ad3
#
_cell.length_a   1.000
_cell.length_b   1.000
_cell.length_c   1.000
_cell.angle_alpha   90.00
_cell.angle_beta   90.00
_cell.angle_gamma   90.00
#
_symmetry.space_group_name_H-M   'P 1'
#
loop_
_entity.id
_entity.type
_entity.pdbx_description
1 polymer ?
#
loop_
_entity_poly.entity_id
_entity_poly.type
_entity_poly.pdbx_seq_one_letter_code
_entity_poly.pdbx_strand_id
1 'polypeptide(L)'
;MITTQTSEQLLTLLSASVSGCVTSLSGVHPVSIDDWISQQHCENAQLIMLTLSGYNFRSLICLLADNTQATTAMDDDHLQELANNLCGTFKRQLSQSLPELGMSTPSALPSGCVAYLQEDGSPALAVRCVDANGIVLHACLVLLQGEETWSLSSSLELNTPEPEALGELELF
;
A
#
# COMPACT_ATOMS: atom_id res chain seq x y z
N MET A 1 -7.07 -19.69 -1.18
CA MET A 1 -7.63 -18.88 -2.29
C MET A 1 -8.53 -17.81 -1.67
N ILE A 2 -8.31 -16.52 -1.96
CA ILE A 2 -9.16 -15.44 -1.44
C ILE A 2 -10.47 -15.39 -2.20
N THR A 3 -11.55 -15.03 -1.50
CA THR A 3 -12.86 -14.80 -2.12
C THR A 3 -12.89 -13.44 -2.81
N THR A 4 -13.77 -13.27 -3.79
CA THR A 4 -14.02 -11.97 -4.44
C THR A 4 -14.38 -10.89 -3.41
N GLN A 5 -15.22 -11.22 -2.43
CA GLN A 5 -15.59 -10.30 -1.36
C GLN A 5 -14.40 -9.84 -0.53
N THR A 6 -13.48 -10.75 -0.18
CA THR A 6 -12.26 -10.39 0.56
C THR A 6 -11.35 -9.49 -0.27
N SER A 7 -11.24 -9.74 -1.58
CA SER A 7 -10.46 -8.88 -2.49
C SER A 7 -11.04 -7.46 -2.57
N GLU A 8 -12.35 -7.32 -2.67
CA GLU A 8 -13.04 -6.02 -2.68
C GLU A 8 -12.85 -5.26 -1.35
N GLN A 9 -12.93 -5.95 -0.21
CA GLN A 9 -12.67 -5.36 1.10
C GLN A 9 -11.22 -4.87 1.21
N LEU A 10 -10.24 -5.69 0.82
CA LEU A 10 -8.83 -5.29 0.83
C LEU A 10 -8.55 -4.11 -0.09
N LEU A 11 -9.14 -4.08 -1.27
CA LEU A 11 -9.01 -2.97 -2.21
C LEU A 11 -9.59 -1.68 -1.63
N THR A 12 -10.73 -1.78 -0.94
CA THR A 12 -11.35 -0.65 -0.25
C THR A 12 -10.44 -0.12 0.88
N LEU A 13 -9.86 -1.02 1.70
CA LEU A 13 -8.92 -0.65 2.76
C LEU A 13 -7.65 -0.02 2.19
N LEU A 14 -7.10 -0.57 1.11
CA LEU A 14 -5.92 -0.02 0.44
C LEU A 14 -6.22 1.39 -0.09
N SER A 15 -7.35 1.58 -0.77
CA SER A 15 -7.78 2.88 -1.29
C SER A 15 -7.96 3.91 -0.17
N ALA A 16 -8.59 3.53 0.95
CA ALA A 16 -8.77 4.40 2.11
C ALA A 16 -7.43 4.77 2.76
N SER A 17 -6.50 3.80 2.86
CA SER A 17 -5.17 4.03 3.42
C SER A 17 -4.35 5.01 2.58
N VAL A 18 -4.39 4.88 1.25
CA VAL A 18 -3.74 5.81 0.32
C VAL A 18 -4.37 7.20 0.44
N SER A 19 -5.69 7.29 0.44
CA SER A 19 -6.42 8.57 0.58
C SER A 19 -6.10 9.29 1.89
N GLY A 20 -5.85 8.55 2.97
CA GLY A 20 -5.49 9.11 4.27
C GLY A 20 -4.03 9.60 4.36
N CYS A 21 -3.15 9.11 3.49
CA CYS A 21 -1.71 9.42 3.53
C CYS A 21 -1.26 10.41 2.45
N VAL A 22 -2.01 10.54 1.37
CA VAL A 22 -1.63 11.34 0.19
C VAL A 22 -2.61 12.48 -0.03
N THR A 23 -2.10 13.70 -0.12
CA THR A 23 -2.88 14.83 -0.64
C THR A 23 -3.02 14.68 -2.14
N SER A 24 -4.14 14.14 -2.60
CA SER A 24 -4.35 13.74 -3.99
C SER A 24 -5.11 14.79 -4.79
N LEU A 25 -4.68 15.01 -6.04
CA LEU A 25 -5.41 15.83 -7.02
C LEU A 25 -6.52 15.04 -7.73
N SER A 26 -6.34 13.74 -7.94
CA SER A 26 -7.21 12.92 -8.79
C SER A 26 -8.09 11.94 -8.02
N GLY A 27 -8.00 11.88 -6.71
CA GLY A 27 -8.58 10.79 -5.94
C GLY A 27 -7.85 9.45 -6.17
N VAL A 28 -8.26 8.43 -5.44
CA VAL A 28 -7.66 7.09 -5.51
C VAL A 28 -8.56 6.19 -6.35
N HIS A 29 -7.99 5.57 -7.38
CA HIS A 29 -8.73 4.71 -8.32
C HIS A 29 -8.09 3.32 -8.40
N PRO A 30 -8.88 2.23 -8.39
CA PRO A 30 -8.39 0.90 -8.72
C PRO A 30 -7.79 0.86 -10.13
N VAL A 31 -6.71 0.13 -10.28
CA VAL A 31 -6.07 -0.12 -11.58
C VAL A 31 -5.82 -1.62 -11.76
N SER A 32 -5.69 -2.05 -13.01
CA SER A 32 -5.32 -3.43 -13.30
C SER A 32 -3.87 -3.69 -12.89
N ILE A 33 -3.55 -4.94 -12.61
CA ILE A 33 -2.17 -5.32 -12.30
C ILE A 33 -1.26 -5.15 -13.52
N ASP A 34 -1.78 -5.39 -14.72
CA ASP A 34 -1.02 -5.17 -15.96
C ASP A 34 -0.67 -3.69 -16.15
N ASP A 35 -1.61 -2.78 -15.83
CA ASP A 35 -1.33 -1.34 -15.82
C ASP A 35 -0.27 -0.98 -14.79
N TRP A 36 -0.33 -1.58 -13.59
CA TRP A 36 0.68 -1.36 -12.56
C TRP A 36 2.06 -1.87 -12.99
N ILE A 37 2.14 -3.09 -13.55
CA ILE A 37 3.39 -3.68 -14.03
C ILE A 37 3.99 -2.85 -15.17
N SER A 38 3.18 -2.26 -16.03
CA SER A 38 3.67 -1.42 -17.15
C SER A 38 4.50 -0.23 -16.68
N GLN A 39 4.31 0.23 -15.45
CA GLN A 39 5.06 1.36 -14.85
C GLN A 39 6.53 1.04 -14.56
N GLN A 40 6.95 -0.23 -14.59
CA GLN A 40 8.35 -0.63 -14.40
C GLN A 40 9.32 0.04 -15.40
N HIS A 41 8.80 0.46 -16.56
CA HIS A 41 9.59 1.07 -17.63
C HIS A 41 9.71 2.60 -17.50
N CYS A 42 9.11 3.22 -16.49
CA CYS A 42 9.27 4.64 -16.23
C CYS A 42 10.69 4.92 -15.74
N GLU A 43 11.47 5.71 -16.49
CA GLU A 43 12.88 6.01 -16.19
C GLU A 43 13.09 6.67 -14.81
N ASN A 44 12.09 7.42 -14.34
CA ASN A 44 12.12 8.14 -13.07
C ASN A 44 11.23 7.48 -11.99
N ALA A 45 10.93 6.19 -12.16
CA ALA A 45 10.11 5.47 -11.19
C ALA A 45 10.95 4.96 -10.02
N GLN A 46 10.47 5.19 -8.82
CA GLN A 46 11.03 4.70 -7.56
C GLN A 46 10.07 3.70 -6.93
N LEU A 47 10.59 2.57 -6.46
CA LEU A 47 9.79 1.50 -5.85
C LEU A 47 10.23 1.30 -4.40
N ILE A 48 9.28 1.40 -3.48
CA ILE A 48 9.46 1.02 -2.07
C ILE A 48 8.59 -0.19 -1.78
N MET A 49 9.15 -1.14 -1.05
CA MET A 49 8.45 -2.36 -0.64
C MET A 49 8.53 -2.55 0.87
N LEU A 50 7.42 -2.99 1.47
CA LEU A 50 7.33 -3.48 2.85
C LEU A 50 6.63 -4.83 2.88
N THR A 51 6.97 -5.64 3.87
CA THR A 51 6.21 -6.85 4.20
C THR A 51 5.23 -6.56 5.33
N LEU A 52 4.05 -7.13 5.22
CA LEU A 52 3.07 -7.19 6.30
C LEU A 52 2.75 -8.65 6.55
N SER A 53 2.96 -9.13 7.77
CA SER A 53 2.83 -10.55 8.10
C SER A 53 2.23 -10.77 9.48
N GLY A 54 1.45 -11.81 9.59
CA GLY A 54 0.89 -12.37 10.82
C GLY A 54 0.92 -13.88 10.75
N TYR A 55 0.23 -14.55 11.66
CA TYR A 55 0.23 -16.01 11.73
C TYR A 55 -0.24 -16.67 10.41
N ASN A 56 -1.40 -16.23 9.88
CA ASN A 56 -2.01 -16.79 8.66
C ASN A 56 -2.09 -15.78 7.50
N PHE A 57 -1.36 -14.67 7.60
CA PHE A 57 -1.40 -13.62 6.61
C PHE A 57 0.01 -13.16 6.25
N ARG A 58 0.29 -13.12 4.96
CA ARG A 58 1.53 -12.53 4.43
C ARG A 58 1.22 -11.74 3.18
N SER A 59 1.74 -10.54 3.12
CA SER A 59 1.61 -9.68 1.94
C SER A 59 2.84 -8.80 1.76
N LEU A 60 2.99 -8.31 0.53
CA LEU A 60 3.88 -7.19 0.21
C LEU A 60 3.00 -5.98 -0.04
N ILE A 61 3.40 -4.84 0.50
CA ILE A 61 2.86 -3.54 0.13
C ILE A 61 3.96 -2.84 -0.65
N CYS A 62 3.64 -2.47 -1.89
CA CYS A 62 4.55 -1.80 -2.81
C CYS A 62 4.01 -0.42 -3.12
N LEU A 63 4.85 0.59 -3.02
CA LEU A 63 4.55 1.96 -3.45
C LEU A 63 5.52 2.33 -4.57
N LEU A 64 4.98 2.58 -5.75
CA LEU A 64 5.72 3.06 -6.91
C LEU A 64 5.38 4.54 -7.12
N ALA A 65 6.41 5.39 -7.21
CA ALA A 65 6.27 6.80 -7.54
C ALA A 65 6.90 7.07 -8.91
N ASP A 66 6.13 7.66 -9.82
CA ASP A 66 6.62 8.18 -11.10
C ASP A 66 6.68 9.71 -11.01
N ASN A 67 7.91 10.23 -11.04
CA ASN A 67 8.23 11.65 -10.96
C ASN A 67 8.26 12.35 -12.34
N THR A 68 7.92 11.68 -13.45
CA THR A 68 8.09 12.20 -14.82
C THR A 68 7.31 13.49 -15.06
N GLN A 69 6.13 13.62 -14.47
CA GLN A 69 5.25 14.80 -14.63
C GLN A 69 5.26 15.72 -13.39
N ALA A 70 6.09 15.40 -12.40
CA ALA A 70 6.10 16.12 -11.13
C ALA A 70 6.70 17.53 -11.26
N THR A 71 6.08 18.51 -10.61
CA THR A 71 6.63 19.86 -10.46
C THR A 71 7.81 19.87 -9.47
N THR A 72 7.77 18.98 -8.49
CA THR A 72 8.83 18.72 -7.53
C THR A 72 8.91 17.20 -7.34
N ALA A 73 10.05 16.61 -7.66
CA ALA A 73 10.26 15.19 -7.51
C ALA A 73 10.25 14.80 -6.01
N MET A 74 9.66 13.65 -5.71
CA MET A 74 9.75 13.03 -4.38
C MET A 74 11.12 12.38 -4.25
N ASP A 75 11.82 12.63 -3.16
CA ASP A 75 13.07 11.94 -2.82
C ASP A 75 12.79 10.57 -2.17
N ASP A 76 13.84 9.76 -2.06
CA ASP A 76 13.75 8.40 -1.52
C ASP A 76 13.29 8.39 -0.07
N ASP A 77 13.74 9.32 0.76
CA ASP A 77 13.41 9.38 2.19
C ASP A 77 11.92 9.69 2.38
N HIS A 78 11.40 10.65 1.62
CA HIS A 78 9.99 11.01 1.66
C HIS A 78 9.10 9.86 1.15
N LEU A 79 9.53 9.17 0.08
CA LEU A 79 8.78 8.02 -0.45
C LEU A 79 8.77 6.85 0.56
N GLN A 80 9.89 6.61 1.26
CA GLN A 80 9.96 5.59 2.31
C GLN A 80 9.06 5.93 3.49
N GLU A 81 9.04 7.20 3.93
CA GLU A 81 8.14 7.66 4.98
C GLU A 81 6.68 7.51 4.57
N LEU A 82 6.32 7.90 3.35
CA LEU A 82 4.97 7.75 2.81
C LEU A 82 4.56 6.27 2.78
N ALA A 83 5.43 5.38 2.30
CA ALA A 83 5.17 3.95 2.25
C ALA A 83 5.01 3.35 3.65
N ASN A 84 5.80 3.80 4.63
CA ASN A 84 5.70 3.39 6.03
C ASN A 84 4.36 3.83 6.65
N ASN A 85 3.95 5.07 6.42
CA ASN A 85 2.68 5.63 6.90
C ASN A 85 1.48 4.90 6.27
N LEU A 86 1.53 4.64 4.97
CA LEU A 86 0.52 3.88 4.24
C LEU A 86 0.38 2.45 4.80
N CYS A 87 1.50 1.74 4.96
CA CYS A 87 1.51 0.39 5.51
C CYS A 87 1.00 0.37 6.95
N GLY A 88 1.40 1.34 7.79
CA GLY A 88 0.94 1.49 9.17
C GLY A 88 -0.57 1.75 9.26
N THR A 89 -1.11 2.60 8.39
CA THR A 89 -2.55 2.87 8.31
C THR A 89 -3.33 1.63 7.85
N PHE A 90 -2.87 0.96 6.80
CA PHE A 90 -3.46 -0.28 6.31
C PHE A 90 -3.43 -1.39 7.39
N LYS A 91 -2.28 -1.56 8.07
CA LYS A 91 -2.12 -2.49 9.18
C LYS A 91 -3.12 -2.24 10.29
N ARG A 92 -3.30 -0.99 10.74
CA ARG A 92 -4.24 -0.65 11.81
C ARG A 92 -5.68 -1.07 11.46
N GLN A 93 -6.11 -0.79 10.24
CA GLN A 93 -7.45 -1.18 9.76
C GLN A 93 -7.58 -2.71 9.69
N LEU A 94 -6.57 -3.39 9.16
CA LEU A 94 -6.58 -4.84 8.98
C LEU A 94 -6.48 -5.59 10.31
N SER A 95 -5.82 -5.02 11.33
CA SER A 95 -5.67 -5.60 12.68
C SER A 95 -6.98 -5.77 13.44
N GLN A 96 -8.07 -5.14 12.99
CA GLN A 96 -9.41 -5.39 13.53
C GLN A 96 -9.90 -6.81 13.23
N SER A 97 -9.44 -7.41 12.14
CA SER A 97 -9.79 -8.76 11.70
C SER A 97 -8.64 -9.76 11.80
N LEU A 98 -7.42 -9.29 11.67
CA LEU A 98 -6.19 -10.09 11.70
C LEU A 98 -5.27 -9.54 12.80
N PRO A 99 -5.36 -10.06 14.03
CA PRO A 99 -4.53 -9.62 15.13
C PRO A 99 -3.05 -9.97 14.91
N GLU A 100 -2.17 -9.29 15.63
CA GLU A 100 -0.73 -9.58 15.69
C GLU A 100 0.02 -9.42 14.35
N LEU A 101 -0.42 -8.47 13.50
CA LEU A 101 0.30 -8.14 12.29
C LEU A 101 1.60 -7.37 12.60
N GLY A 102 2.71 -7.90 12.10
CA GLY A 102 4.00 -7.19 12.05
C GLY A 102 4.22 -6.56 10.68
N MET A 103 4.99 -5.48 10.62
CA MET A 103 5.47 -4.89 9.37
C MET A 103 6.99 -4.74 9.38
N SER A 104 7.62 -4.87 8.21
CA SER A 104 9.05 -4.60 8.05
C SER A 104 9.33 -3.10 7.94
N THR A 105 10.61 -2.75 7.95
CA THR A 105 11.06 -1.43 7.48
C THR A 105 10.92 -1.31 5.97
N PRO A 106 10.71 -0.09 5.41
CA PRO A 106 10.72 0.14 3.98
C PRO A 106 12.05 -0.25 3.33
N SER A 107 11.98 -0.81 2.14
CA SER A 107 13.15 -1.17 1.33
C SER A 107 13.00 -0.60 -0.07
N ALA A 108 13.98 0.21 -0.49
CA ALA A 108 14.02 0.73 -1.85
C ALA A 108 14.50 -0.37 -2.82
N LEU A 109 13.80 -0.53 -3.93
CA LEU A 109 14.08 -1.50 -4.97
C LEU A 109 14.13 -0.81 -6.35
N PRO A 110 14.89 -1.34 -7.30
CA PRO A 110 14.77 -0.92 -8.69
C PRO A 110 13.33 -1.12 -9.20
N SER A 111 12.80 -0.15 -9.96
CA SER A 111 11.44 -0.24 -10.52
C SER A 111 11.21 -1.49 -11.38
N GLY A 112 12.24 -2.00 -12.04
CA GLY A 112 12.19 -3.26 -12.78
C GLY A 112 11.82 -4.50 -11.95
N CYS A 113 11.92 -4.43 -10.61
CA CYS A 113 11.49 -5.52 -9.73
C CYS A 113 9.97 -5.71 -9.71
N VAL A 114 9.19 -4.74 -10.17
CA VAL A 114 7.72 -4.81 -10.26
C VAL A 114 7.26 -6.05 -11.03
N ALA A 115 7.93 -6.41 -12.13
CA ALA A 115 7.57 -7.58 -12.94
C ALA A 115 7.68 -8.90 -12.15
N TYR A 116 8.67 -9.01 -11.28
CA TYR A 116 8.92 -10.25 -10.52
C TYR A 116 7.93 -10.47 -9.37
N LEU A 117 7.20 -9.43 -8.94
CA LEU A 117 6.23 -9.55 -7.86
C LEU A 117 4.98 -10.35 -8.24
N GLN A 118 4.83 -10.69 -9.53
CA GLN A 118 3.68 -11.42 -10.08
C GLN A 118 4.03 -12.77 -10.72
N GLU A 119 5.31 -13.16 -10.74
CA GLU A 119 5.74 -14.37 -11.49
C GLU A 119 5.12 -15.67 -10.98
N ASP A 120 4.76 -15.75 -9.72
CA ASP A 120 4.17 -16.94 -9.10
C ASP A 120 2.63 -16.95 -9.08
N GLY A 121 1.98 -15.98 -9.75
CA GLY A 121 0.52 -15.89 -9.83
C GLY A 121 -0.17 -15.53 -8.52
N SER A 122 0.55 -14.91 -7.58
CA SER A 122 -0.01 -14.41 -6.34
C SER A 122 -1.10 -13.36 -6.61
N PRO A 123 -2.26 -13.41 -5.94
CA PRO A 123 -3.28 -12.39 -6.07
C PRO A 123 -2.73 -11.01 -5.70
N ALA A 124 -2.97 -10.03 -6.54
CA ALA A 124 -2.55 -8.67 -6.29
C ALA A 124 -3.65 -7.66 -6.59
N LEU A 125 -3.65 -6.57 -5.84
CA LEU A 125 -4.61 -5.48 -5.91
C LEU A 125 -3.84 -4.17 -6.01
N ALA A 126 -4.21 -3.29 -6.93
CA ALA A 126 -3.51 -2.04 -7.11
C ALA A 126 -4.47 -0.86 -7.22
N VAL A 127 -3.99 0.29 -6.73
CA VAL A 127 -4.67 1.58 -6.83
C VAL A 127 -3.69 2.64 -7.32
N ARG A 128 -4.21 3.67 -7.98
CA ARG A 128 -3.45 4.80 -8.52
C ARG A 128 -4.05 6.10 -8.05
N CYS A 129 -3.19 7.08 -7.75
CA CYS A 129 -3.58 8.48 -7.58
C CYS A 129 -2.50 9.41 -8.15
N VAL A 130 -2.80 10.70 -8.23
CA VAL A 130 -1.82 11.74 -8.55
C VAL A 130 -1.79 12.69 -7.37
N ASP A 131 -0.63 12.92 -6.80
CA ASP A 131 -0.48 13.82 -5.65
C ASP A 131 -0.56 15.31 -6.03
N ALA A 132 -0.49 16.19 -5.04
CA ALA A 132 -0.56 17.63 -5.24
C ALA A 132 0.59 18.21 -6.07
N ASN A 133 1.71 17.50 -6.21
CA ASN A 133 2.88 17.89 -6.99
C ASN A 133 2.88 17.31 -8.41
N GLY A 134 1.86 16.51 -8.76
CA GLY A 134 1.77 15.84 -10.06
C GLY A 134 2.52 14.50 -10.10
N ILE A 135 2.97 13.97 -8.95
CA ILE A 135 3.59 12.66 -8.87
C ILE A 135 2.50 11.60 -9.03
N VAL A 136 2.72 10.66 -9.95
CA VAL A 136 1.83 9.52 -10.11
C VAL A 136 2.25 8.43 -9.12
N LEU A 137 1.36 8.11 -8.20
CA LEU A 137 1.57 7.08 -7.19
C LEU A 137 0.73 5.84 -7.51
N HIS A 138 1.37 4.69 -7.47
CA HIS A 138 0.71 3.39 -7.55
C HIS A 138 1.00 2.62 -6.25
N ALA A 139 -0.04 2.26 -5.51
CA ALA A 139 0.09 1.36 -4.37
C ALA A 139 -0.44 -0.02 -4.75
N CYS A 140 0.33 -1.06 -4.45
CA CYS A 140 -0.03 -2.44 -4.74
C CYS A 140 0.08 -3.29 -3.49
N LEU A 141 -0.92 -4.14 -3.27
CA LEU A 141 -0.93 -5.19 -2.28
C LEU A 141 -0.79 -6.54 -2.99
N VAL A 142 0.32 -7.24 -2.81
CA VAL A 142 0.52 -8.60 -3.30
C VAL A 142 0.30 -9.57 -2.14
N LEU A 143 -0.61 -10.51 -2.31
CA LEU A 143 -0.95 -11.49 -1.28
C LEU A 143 -0.10 -12.74 -1.51
N LEU A 144 0.86 -12.96 -0.64
CA LEU A 144 1.67 -14.17 -0.67
C LEU A 144 0.81 -15.34 -0.20
N GLN A 145 0.81 -16.43 -0.97
CA GLN A 145 -0.03 -17.60 -0.68
C GLN A 145 0.36 -18.20 0.67
N GLY A 146 -0.63 -18.33 1.56
CA GLY A 146 -0.57 -19.19 2.75
C GLY A 146 -1.39 -20.45 2.51
N GLU A 147 -1.11 -21.52 3.24
CA GLU A 147 -1.84 -22.79 3.13
C GLU A 147 -3.29 -22.69 3.62
N GLU A 148 -3.62 -21.68 4.41
CA GLU A 148 -4.93 -21.50 5.02
C GLU A 148 -5.76 -20.44 4.32
N THR A 149 -7.08 -20.69 4.23
CA THR A 149 -8.06 -19.69 3.84
C THR A 149 -8.30 -18.74 5.00
N TRP A 150 -8.08 -17.45 4.79
CA TRP A 150 -8.45 -16.42 5.76
C TRP A 150 -9.54 -15.50 5.15
N SER A 151 -10.38 -14.95 6.01
CA SER A 151 -11.45 -14.04 5.62
C SER A 151 -11.43 -12.82 6.54
N LEU A 152 -11.80 -11.69 6.00
CA LEU A 152 -12.04 -10.49 6.80
C LEU A 152 -13.43 -10.57 7.41
N SER A 153 -13.56 -10.13 8.66
CA SER A 153 -14.88 -10.01 9.29
C SER A 153 -15.72 -8.98 8.50
N SER A 154 -17.02 -9.26 8.37
CA SER A 154 -17.96 -8.41 7.63
C SER A 154 -18.19 -7.03 8.26
N SER A 155 -17.62 -6.77 9.44
CA SER A 155 -17.78 -5.55 10.22
C SER A 155 -16.56 -4.61 10.17
N LEU A 156 -15.80 -4.61 9.07
CA LEU A 156 -14.75 -3.60 8.88
C LEU A 156 -15.41 -2.22 8.70
N GLU A 157 -15.63 -1.53 9.80
CA GLU A 157 -15.98 -0.11 9.76
C GLU A 157 -14.73 0.66 9.33
N LEU A 158 -14.86 1.42 8.23
CA LEU A 158 -13.85 2.39 7.81
C LEU A 158 -13.83 3.52 8.85
N ASN A 159 -13.12 3.30 9.96
CA ASN A 159 -12.84 4.39 10.88
C ASN A 159 -11.90 5.35 10.16
N THR A 160 -12.44 6.47 9.73
CA THR A 160 -11.64 7.65 9.36
C THR A 160 -10.73 7.95 10.57
N PRO A 161 -9.41 8.00 10.40
CA PRO A 161 -8.54 8.33 11.52
C PRO A 161 -8.92 9.72 12.04
N GLU A 162 -9.35 9.79 13.30
CA GLU A 162 -9.33 11.08 14.00
C GLU A 162 -7.87 11.56 13.99
N PRO A 163 -7.63 12.85 13.72
CA PRO A 163 -6.29 13.40 13.82
C PRO A 163 -5.79 13.14 15.27
N GLU A 164 -4.78 12.31 15.42
CA GLU A 164 -4.15 12.08 16.71
C GLU A 164 -3.74 13.44 17.27
N ALA A 165 -4.32 13.82 18.39
CA ALA A 165 -3.82 14.93 19.19
C ALA A 165 -2.35 14.62 19.47
N LEU A 166 -1.45 15.53 19.08
CA LEU A 166 -0.03 15.47 19.37
C LEU A 166 0.12 15.12 20.85
N GLY A 167 0.56 13.89 21.13
CA GLY A 167 0.77 13.43 22.48
C GLY A 167 1.79 14.32 23.17
N GLU A 168 1.40 14.95 24.26
CA GLU A 168 2.32 15.59 25.18
C GLU A 168 3.28 14.50 25.69
N LEU A 169 4.57 14.65 25.39
CA LEU A 169 5.64 13.88 26.00
C LEU A 169 5.67 14.20 27.49
N GLU A 170 5.03 13.35 28.30
CA GLU A 170 5.30 13.35 29.73
C GLU A 170 6.74 12.81 29.95
N LEU A 171 7.65 13.74 30.20
CA LEU A 171 9.02 13.42 30.67
C LEU A 171 8.92 12.99 32.14
N PHE A 172 9.19 11.73 32.42
CA PHE A 172 9.55 11.23 33.76
C PHE A 172 11.04 11.20 33.93
#